data_cd2397b0ddd9b3f2d936347ff7df8675
#
_entry.id   cd2397b0ddd9b3f2d936347ff7df8675
#
_cell.length_a   1.000
_cell.length_b   1.000
_cell.length_c   1.000
_cell.angle_alpha   90.00
_cell.angle_beta   90.00
_cell.angle_gamma   90.00
#
_symmetry.space_group_name_H-M   'P 1'
#
loop_
_entity.id
_entity.type
_entity.pdbx_description
1 polymer ?
#
loop_
_entity_poly.entity_id
_entity_poly.type
_entity_poly.pdbx_seq_one_letter_code
_entity_poly.pdbx_strand_id
1 'polypeptide(L)'
;MENREPAPIWAAVFGRSSLRFVLNAAGVCNLTTFHCLYPTDLSDKQVKALVALLNTNSTQERAMRHRRVYGGGLAKFEPKDLLQPEVPDIRRLPEATLDEIVSLFVSWDRKLREDPDFFPTKLDLLVASLIEHPSVPLQGTTMSCLAQEELF
;
A
#
# COMPACT_ATOMS: atom_id res chain seq x y z
N MET A 1 -0.61 26.54 11.17
CA MET A 1 -0.66 25.42 10.21
C MET A 1 0.72 24.80 10.12
N GLU A 2 0.90 23.65 10.70
CA GLU A 2 2.14 22.92 10.43
C GLU A 2 2.14 22.53 8.95
N ASN A 3 3.17 22.96 8.24
CA ASN A 3 3.42 22.55 6.85
C ASN A 3 3.87 21.10 6.88
N ARG A 4 2.92 20.16 6.88
CA ARG A 4 3.25 18.75 6.75
C ARG A 4 3.67 18.46 5.32
N GLU A 5 4.76 17.73 5.19
CA GLU A 5 5.18 17.23 3.88
C GLU A 5 4.09 16.32 3.29
N PRO A 6 3.89 16.34 1.97
CA PRO A 6 2.97 15.41 1.32
C PRO A 6 3.32 13.96 1.63
N ALA A 7 2.32 13.16 2.01
CA ALA A 7 2.54 11.76 2.28
C ALA A 7 2.95 11.01 1.02
N PRO A 8 3.99 10.16 1.08
CA PRO A 8 4.44 9.40 -0.07
C PRO A 8 3.50 8.27 -0.48
N ILE A 9 2.65 7.79 0.44
CA ILE A 9 1.67 6.73 0.18
C ILE A 9 0.30 7.18 0.66
N TRP A 10 -0.71 6.94 -0.15
CA TRP A 10 -2.11 7.14 0.21
C TRP A 10 -2.86 5.81 0.24
N ALA A 11 -3.73 5.65 1.22
CA ALA A 11 -4.65 4.52 1.29
C ALA A 11 -6.09 5.01 1.23
N ALA A 12 -6.91 4.40 0.41
CA ALA A 12 -8.33 4.73 0.33
C ALA A 12 -9.04 4.47 1.66
N VAL A 13 -9.86 5.41 2.12
CA VAL A 13 -10.66 5.25 3.35
C VAL A 13 -11.78 4.23 3.15
N PHE A 14 -12.35 4.19 1.94
CA PHE A 14 -13.47 3.35 1.59
C PHE A 14 -13.14 2.45 0.41
N GLY A 15 -13.64 1.23 0.43
CA GLY A 15 -13.55 0.29 -0.68
C GLY A 15 -14.70 -0.71 -0.68
N ARG A 16 -15.03 -1.26 -1.84
CA ARG A 16 -16.06 -2.31 -1.95
C ARG A 16 -15.44 -3.71 -1.98
N SER A 17 -14.49 -3.92 -2.85
CA SER A 17 -13.85 -5.23 -3.06
C SER A 17 -12.36 -5.24 -2.76
N SER A 18 -11.74 -4.08 -2.70
CA SER A 18 -10.30 -3.95 -2.45
C SER A 18 -9.97 -2.63 -1.77
N LEU A 19 -8.87 -2.62 -1.05
CA LEU A 19 -8.26 -1.43 -0.49
C LEU A 19 -7.13 -0.99 -1.42
N ARG A 20 -7.25 0.19 -2.00
CA ARG A 20 -6.24 0.68 -2.93
C ARG A 20 -5.18 1.53 -2.20
N PHE A 21 -3.93 1.21 -2.47
CA PHE A 21 -2.78 2.02 -2.07
C PHE A 21 -2.20 2.72 -3.29
N VAL A 22 -1.85 3.98 -3.14
CA VAL A 22 -1.37 4.84 -4.22
C VAL A 22 -0.03 5.42 -3.84
N LEU A 23 0.94 5.34 -4.76
CA LEU A 23 2.21 6.06 -4.63
C LEU A 23 2.01 7.51 -5.05
N ASN A 24 2.31 8.45 -4.16
CA ASN A 24 2.25 9.88 -4.42
C ASN A 24 3.56 10.37 -5.07
N ALA A 25 3.79 9.98 -6.31
CA ALA A 25 5.01 10.35 -7.04
C ALA A 25 5.12 11.85 -7.33
N ALA A 26 3.98 12.54 -7.44
CA ALA A 26 3.93 13.98 -7.71
C ALA A 26 4.16 14.85 -6.47
N GLY A 27 4.17 14.27 -5.26
CA GLY A 27 4.36 15.01 -4.02
C GLY A 27 3.26 16.04 -3.75
N VAL A 28 2.02 15.73 -4.11
CA VAL A 28 0.86 16.61 -3.92
C VAL A 28 0.15 16.32 -2.61
N CYS A 29 -0.55 17.30 -2.06
CA CYS A 29 -1.40 17.10 -0.89
C CYS A 29 -2.69 16.39 -1.29
N ASN A 30 -3.13 15.45 -0.45
CA ASN A 30 -4.34 14.71 -0.70
C ASN A 30 -5.59 15.49 -0.30
N LEU A 31 -6.70 15.09 -0.88
CA LEU A 31 -8.04 15.50 -0.49
C LEU A 31 -8.73 14.37 0.33
N THR A 32 -9.93 14.64 0.73
CA THR A 32 -10.73 14.03 1.80
C THR A 32 -10.97 12.51 1.80
N THR A 33 -10.50 11.74 0.84
CA THR A 33 -10.85 10.31 0.70
C THR A 33 -9.71 9.34 0.97
N PHE A 34 -8.56 9.84 1.39
CA PHE A 34 -7.37 9.03 1.61
C PHE A 34 -6.78 9.24 3.00
N HIS A 35 -6.33 8.15 3.60
CA HIS A 35 -5.40 8.21 4.72
C HIS A 35 -3.98 8.37 4.21
N CYS A 36 -3.17 9.10 4.96
CA CYS A 36 -1.77 9.36 4.65
C CYS A 36 -0.86 8.40 5.38
N LEU A 37 0.00 7.71 4.64
CA LEU A 37 0.99 6.79 5.17
C LEU A 37 2.39 7.39 5.01
N TYR A 38 3.11 7.46 6.13
CA TYR A 38 4.44 8.04 6.22
C TYR A 38 5.46 6.96 6.58
N PRO A 39 6.18 6.40 5.60
CA PRO A 39 7.29 5.50 5.91
C PRO A 39 8.46 6.30 6.49
N THR A 40 9.13 5.71 7.47
CA THR A 40 10.40 6.20 8.03
C THR A 40 11.48 5.15 7.80
N ASP A 41 12.71 5.59 7.56
CA ASP A 41 13.87 4.69 7.35
C ASP A 41 13.72 3.71 6.17
N LEU A 42 12.91 4.07 5.17
CA LEU A 42 12.81 3.34 3.91
C LEU A 42 13.35 4.19 2.76
N SER A 43 14.12 3.57 1.86
CA SER A 43 14.56 4.22 0.62
C SER A 43 13.38 4.39 -0.35
N ASP A 44 13.54 5.26 -1.35
CA ASP A 44 12.52 5.44 -2.40
C ASP A 44 12.19 4.13 -3.12
N LYS A 45 13.20 3.30 -3.38
CA LYS A 45 13.01 1.96 -3.96
C LYS A 45 12.17 1.07 -3.06
N GLN A 46 12.46 1.05 -1.76
CA GLN A 46 11.69 0.28 -0.78
C GLN A 46 10.25 0.77 -0.67
N VAL A 47 10.03 2.08 -0.71
CA VAL A 47 8.67 2.66 -0.72
C VAL A 47 7.88 2.22 -1.95
N LYS A 48 8.48 2.27 -3.13
CA LYS A 48 7.85 1.79 -4.38
C LYS A 48 7.52 0.30 -4.31
N ALA A 49 8.47 -0.50 -3.86
CA ALA A 49 8.26 -1.94 -3.69
C ALA A 49 7.14 -2.22 -2.68
N LEU A 50 7.08 -1.49 -1.58
CA LEU A 50 6.05 -1.63 -0.56
C LEU A 50 4.65 -1.33 -1.14
N VAL A 51 4.50 -0.25 -1.90
CA VAL A 51 3.22 0.06 -2.56
C VAL A 51 2.80 -1.06 -3.52
N ALA A 52 3.74 -1.63 -4.26
CA ALA A 52 3.47 -2.78 -5.12
C ALA A 52 2.96 -3.98 -4.31
N LEU A 53 3.63 -4.33 -3.22
CA LEU A 53 3.23 -5.44 -2.35
C LEU A 53 1.86 -5.23 -1.72
N LEU A 54 1.55 -4.00 -1.31
CA LEU A 54 0.26 -3.64 -0.70
C LEU A 54 -0.93 -3.83 -1.65
N ASN A 55 -0.71 -3.74 -2.95
CA ASN A 55 -1.75 -3.91 -3.96
C ASN A 55 -1.86 -5.34 -4.52
N THR A 56 -1.09 -6.28 -4.02
CA THR A 56 -1.22 -7.69 -4.41
C THR A 56 -2.45 -8.34 -3.80
N ASN A 57 -2.98 -9.37 -4.43
CA ASN A 57 -4.16 -10.09 -3.94
C ASN A 57 -3.97 -10.63 -2.52
N SER A 58 -2.83 -11.23 -2.25
CA SER A 58 -2.58 -11.81 -0.93
C SER A 58 -2.62 -10.77 0.18
N THR A 59 -2.07 -9.58 -0.06
CA THR A 59 -2.13 -8.46 0.89
C THR A 59 -3.54 -7.89 0.97
N GLN A 60 -4.23 -7.76 -0.15
CA GLN A 60 -5.60 -7.25 -0.20
C GLN A 60 -6.57 -8.16 0.57
N GLU A 61 -6.46 -9.46 0.44
CA GLU A 61 -7.26 -10.42 1.21
C GLU A 61 -7.04 -10.28 2.71
N ARG A 62 -5.80 -10.10 3.13
CA ARG A 62 -5.46 -9.85 4.55
C ARG A 62 -5.99 -8.50 5.03
N ALA A 63 -5.84 -7.45 4.25
CA ALA A 63 -6.34 -6.12 4.58
C ALA A 63 -7.86 -6.11 4.74
N MET A 64 -8.58 -6.80 3.86
CA MET A 64 -10.03 -6.87 3.90
C MET A 64 -10.58 -7.59 5.15
N ARG A 65 -9.78 -8.39 5.84
CA ARG A 65 -10.17 -9.00 7.13
C ARG A 65 -10.29 -7.96 8.25
N HIS A 66 -9.60 -6.85 8.14
CA HIS A 66 -9.61 -5.76 9.12
C HIS A 66 -10.62 -4.65 8.78
N ARG A 67 -11.45 -4.86 7.77
CA ARG A 67 -12.47 -3.88 7.36
C ARG A 67 -13.61 -3.79 8.36
N ARG A 68 -14.18 -2.61 8.44
CA ARG A 68 -15.50 -2.40 9.03
C ARG A 68 -16.52 -2.28 7.92
N VAL A 69 -17.61 -3.01 8.03
CA VAL A 69 -18.66 -3.04 6.99
C VAL A 69 -19.80 -2.12 7.40
N TYR A 70 -20.14 -1.20 6.51
CA TYR A 70 -21.28 -0.31 6.64
C TYR A 70 -22.39 -0.72 5.66
N GLY A 71 -23.57 -0.10 5.77
CA GLY A 71 -24.70 -0.40 4.89
C GLY A 71 -24.35 -0.36 3.40
N GLY A 72 -24.88 -1.31 2.62
CA GLY A 72 -24.61 -1.45 1.19
C GLY A 72 -23.29 -2.15 0.84
N GLY A 73 -22.65 -2.81 1.79
CA GLY A 73 -21.41 -3.55 1.57
C GLY A 73 -20.17 -2.67 1.43
N LEU A 74 -20.26 -1.39 1.81
CA LEU A 74 -19.12 -0.48 1.81
C LEU A 74 -18.19 -0.80 2.97
N ALA A 75 -16.94 -1.11 2.68
CA ALA A 75 -15.90 -1.29 3.68
C ALA A 75 -15.24 0.05 4.01
N LYS A 76 -15.05 0.31 5.30
CA LYS A 76 -14.29 1.45 5.82
C LYS A 76 -13.06 0.94 6.56
N PHE A 77 -11.96 1.66 6.39
CA PHE A 77 -10.69 1.39 7.07
C PHE A 77 -10.32 2.57 7.95
N GLU A 78 -10.04 2.29 9.21
CA GLU A 78 -9.45 3.27 10.13
C GLU A 78 -7.92 3.20 10.04
N PRO A 79 -7.18 4.25 10.43
CA PRO A 79 -5.71 4.23 10.35
C PRO A 79 -5.07 3.02 11.05
N LYS A 80 -5.57 2.63 12.20
CA LYS A 80 -5.07 1.46 12.94
C LYS A 80 -5.32 0.14 12.21
N ASP A 81 -6.43 0.05 11.47
CA ASP A 81 -6.79 -1.16 10.71
C ASP A 81 -5.87 -1.32 9.49
N LEU A 82 -5.47 -0.20 8.88
CA LEU A 82 -4.54 -0.18 7.74
C LEU A 82 -3.13 -0.67 8.08
N LEU A 83 -2.72 -0.54 9.33
CA LEU A 83 -1.38 -0.93 9.77
C LEU A 83 -1.28 -2.40 10.24
N GLN A 84 -2.40 -3.12 10.28
CA GLN A 84 -2.46 -4.51 10.73
C GLN A 84 -2.07 -5.55 9.67
N PRO A 85 -2.37 -5.38 8.37
CA PRO A 85 -2.06 -6.40 7.37
C PRO A 85 -0.58 -6.75 7.37
N GLU A 86 -0.28 -8.04 7.30
CA GLU A 86 1.09 -8.53 7.19
C GLU A 86 1.59 -8.45 5.75
N VAL A 87 2.82 -8.00 5.62
CA VAL A 87 3.57 -7.93 4.35
C VAL A 87 4.96 -8.52 4.56
N PRO A 88 5.63 -9.01 3.50
CA PRO A 88 7.04 -9.34 3.61
C PRO A 88 7.83 -8.14 4.15
N ASP A 89 8.78 -8.41 5.06
CA ASP A 89 9.59 -7.31 5.62
C ASP A 89 10.48 -6.72 4.53
N ILE A 90 10.06 -5.58 4.01
CA ILE A 90 10.70 -4.90 2.87
C ILE A 90 12.19 -4.60 3.13
N ARG A 91 12.57 -4.39 4.39
CA ARG A 91 13.96 -4.09 4.78
C ARG A 91 14.89 -5.28 4.65
N ARG A 92 14.33 -6.49 4.62
CA ARG A 92 15.07 -7.76 4.53
C ARG A 92 15.11 -8.35 3.14
N LEU A 93 14.38 -7.77 2.18
CA LEU A 93 14.39 -8.27 0.82
C LEU A 93 15.70 -7.94 0.12
N PRO A 94 16.28 -8.90 -0.65
CA PRO A 94 17.47 -8.65 -1.45
C PRO A 94 17.24 -7.55 -2.48
N GLU A 95 18.29 -6.80 -2.83
CA GLU A 95 18.23 -5.75 -3.85
C GLU A 95 17.68 -6.23 -5.19
N ALA A 96 18.10 -7.42 -5.64
CA ALA A 96 17.58 -8.02 -6.87
C ALA A 96 16.07 -8.24 -6.83
N THR A 97 15.54 -8.67 -5.69
CA THR A 97 14.10 -8.85 -5.47
C THR A 97 13.36 -7.50 -5.49
N LEU A 98 13.92 -6.49 -4.83
CA LEU A 98 13.37 -5.13 -4.85
C LEU A 98 13.32 -4.57 -6.27
N ASP A 99 14.39 -4.75 -7.05
CA ASP A 99 14.46 -4.31 -8.44
C ASP A 99 13.39 -4.98 -9.31
N GLU A 100 13.18 -6.28 -9.11
CA GLU A 100 12.15 -7.02 -9.83
C GLU A 100 10.74 -6.54 -9.47
N ILE A 101 10.45 -6.35 -8.18
CA ILE A 101 9.16 -5.83 -7.71
C ILE A 101 8.89 -4.44 -8.30
N VAL A 102 9.86 -3.54 -8.24
CA VAL A 102 9.73 -2.19 -8.78
C VAL A 102 9.52 -2.20 -10.30
N SER A 103 10.23 -3.06 -11.03
CA SER A 103 10.07 -3.21 -12.47
C SER A 103 8.65 -3.68 -12.84
N LEU A 104 8.12 -4.67 -12.11
CA LEU A 104 6.75 -5.16 -12.30
C LEU A 104 5.71 -4.11 -11.94
N PHE A 105 5.97 -3.32 -10.89
CA PHE A 105 5.09 -2.22 -10.49
C PHE A 105 5.01 -1.12 -11.55
N VAL A 106 6.13 -0.69 -12.11
CA VAL A 106 6.17 0.30 -13.19
C VAL A 106 5.42 -0.19 -14.43
N SER A 107 5.62 -1.46 -14.79
CA SER A 107 4.90 -2.08 -15.91
C SER A 107 3.39 -2.15 -15.65
N TRP A 108 2.97 -2.47 -14.42
CA TRP A 108 1.59 -2.51 -14.02
C TRP A 108 0.94 -1.11 -14.05
N ASP A 109 1.58 -0.10 -13.48
CA ASP A 109 1.07 1.27 -13.49
C ASP A 109 0.80 1.77 -14.91
N ARG A 110 1.71 1.48 -15.84
CA ARG A 110 1.52 1.81 -17.25
C ARG A 110 0.32 1.09 -17.87
N LYS A 111 0.19 -0.22 -17.62
CA LYS A 111 -0.92 -1.02 -18.16
C LYS A 111 -2.27 -0.64 -17.57
N LEU A 112 -2.33 -0.24 -16.31
CA LEU A 112 -3.57 0.25 -15.69
C LEU A 112 -4.12 1.51 -16.37
N ARG A 113 -3.27 2.33 -16.96
CA ARG A 113 -3.71 3.52 -17.70
C ARG A 113 -4.38 3.16 -19.02
N GLU A 114 -4.00 2.02 -19.59
CA GLU A 114 -4.57 1.49 -20.85
C GLU A 114 -5.78 0.59 -20.57
N ASP A 115 -5.74 -0.19 -19.51
CA ASP A 115 -6.77 -1.14 -19.08
C ASP A 115 -6.97 -1.05 -17.55
N PRO A 116 -8.00 -0.35 -17.09
CA PRO A 116 -8.25 -0.19 -15.64
C PRO A 116 -8.55 -1.49 -14.89
N ASP A 117 -8.93 -2.55 -15.59
CA ASP A 117 -9.21 -3.86 -15.02
C ASP A 117 -7.98 -4.79 -15.03
N PHE A 118 -6.86 -4.30 -15.55
CA PHE A 118 -5.62 -5.08 -15.59
C PHE A 118 -5.16 -5.47 -14.19
N PHE A 119 -4.84 -6.75 -14.02
CA PHE A 119 -4.39 -7.32 -12.76
C PHE A 119 -2.92 -7.78 -12.84
N PRO A 120 -2.07 -7.46 -11.85
CA PRO A 120 -0.64 -7.78 -11.91
C PRO A 120 -0.33 -9.22 -11.50
N THR A 121 -0.74 -10.22 -12.27
CA THR A 121 -0.56 -11.64 -11.96
C THR A 121 0.90 -12.01 -11.69
N LYS A 122 1.84 -11.44 -12.46
CA LYS A 122 3.27 -11.71 -12.25
C LYS A 122 3.77 -11.21 -10.89
N LEU A 123 3.27 -10.07 -10.45
CA LEU A 123 3.60 -9.52 -9.15
C LEU A 123 3.05 -10.40 -8.03
N ASP A 124 1.82 -10.88 -8.15
CA ASP A 124 1.24 -11.82 -7.19
C ASP A 124 2.03 -13.13 -7.09
N LEU A 125 2.45 -13.68 -8.22
CA LEU A 125 3.26 -14.90 -8.25
C LEU A 125 4.62 -14.66 -7.58
N LEU A 126 5.25 -13.51 -7.82
CA LEU A 126 6.50 -13.15 -7.16
C LEU A 126 6.30 -13.05 -5.65
N VAL A 127 5.26 -12.36 -5.19
CA VAL A 127 4.96 -12.22 -3.76
C VAL A 127 4.67 -13.57 -3.12
N ALA A 128 3.95 -14.46 -3.80
CA ALA A 128 3.73 -15.83 -3.33
C ALA A 128 5.04 -16.60 -3.17
N SER A 129 6.05 -16.34 -3.99
CA SER A 129 7.38 -16.96 -3.86
C SER A 129 8.20 -16.44 -2.67
N LEU A 130 7.80 -15.30 -2.09
CA LEU A 130 8.45 -14.73 -0.91
C LEU A 130 7.98 -15.32 0.42
N ILE A 131 7.25 -16.42 0.39
CA ILE A 131 6.66 -17.07 1.58
C ILE A 131 7.71 -17.46 2.63
N GLU A 132 8.94 -17.70 2.22
CA GLU A 132 10.04 -18.02 3.13
C GLU A 132 10.63 -16.78 3.84
N HIS A 133 10.31 -15.60 3.34
CA HIS A 133 10.73 -14.35 3.97
C HIS A 133 9.82 -13.99 5.15
N PRO A 134 10.37 -13.44 6.23
CA PRO A 134 9.56 -13.02 7.36
C PRO A 134 8.50 -12.00 6.93
N SER A 135 7.25 -12.23 7.35
CA SER A 135 6.18 -11.25 7.22
C SER A 135 5.99 -10.51 8.53
N VAL A 136 5.72 -9.22 8.44
CA VAL A 136 5.48 -8.33 9.58
C VAL A 136 4.22 -7.52 9.34
N PRO A 137 3.50 -7.09 10.39
CA PRO A 137 2.45 -6.09 10.24
C PRO A 137 3.00 -4.83 9.56
N LEU A 138 2.19 -4.12 8.80
CA LEU A 138 2.62 -2.91 8.10
C LEU A 138 3.27 -1.89 9.04
N GLN A 139 2.75 -1.74 10.25
CA GLN A 139 3.37 -0.91 11.30
C GLN A 139 4.80 -1.35 11.65
N GLY A 140 5.13 -2.63 11.51
CA GLY A 140 6.48 -3.17 11.74
C GLY A 140 7.48 -2.81 10.64
N THR A 141 7.03 -2.20 9.55
CA THR A 141 7.88 -1.67 8.46
C THR A 141 8.25 -0.19 8.65
N THR A 142 8.18 0.29 9.87
CA THR A 142 8.46 1.70 10.21
C THR A 142 7.48 2.66 9.52
N MET A 143 6.20 2.36 9.63
CA MET A 143 5.12 3.11 8.98
C MET A 143 4.23 3.79 10.03
N SER A 144 3.87 5.04 9.80
CA SER A 144 2.81 5.72 10.52
C SER A 144 1.67 6.07 9.57
N CYS A 145 0.45 6.06 10.08
CA CYS A 145 -0.73 6.43 9.32
C CYS A 145 -1.50 7.53 10.07
N LEU A 146 -1.84 8.59 9.36
CA LEU A 146 -2.66 9.67 9.88
C LEU A 146 -4.00 9.67 9.17
N ALA A 147 -5.08 9.74 9.96
CA ALA A 147 -6.40 10.04 9.43
C ALA A 147 -6.40 11.46 8.86
N GLN A 148 -7.20 11.66 7.85
CA GLN A 148 -7.31 12.98 7.24
C GLN A 148 -7.79 14.05 8.22
N GLU A 149 -8.70 13.68 9.11
CA GLU A 149 -9.21 14.56 10.16
C GLU A 149 -8.10 15.12 11.07
N GLU A 150 -6.97 14.42 11.17
CA GLU A 150 -5.80 14.83 11.93
C GLU A 150 -4.85 15.76 11.14
N LEU A 151 -5.14 15.97 9.84
CA LEU A 151 -4.33 16.80 8.95
C LEU A 151 -4.80 18.26 8.87
N PHE A 152 -5.97 18.54 9.41
CA PHE A 152 -6.61 19.87 9.38
C PHE A 152 -6.82 20.45 10.77
#